data_cd4cd91505d3c3c02b9f8baa34f47655
#
_entry.id   cd4cd91505d3c3c02b9f8baa34f47655
#
_cell.length_a   1.000
_cell.length_b   1.000
_cell.length_c   1.000
_cell.angle_alpha   90.00
_cell.angle_beta   90.00
_cell.angle_gamma   90.00
#
_symmetry.space_group_name_H-M   'P 1'
#
loop_
_entity.id
_entity.type
_entity.pdbx_description
1 polymer ?
#
loop_
_entity_poly.entity_id
_entity_poly.type
_entity_poly.pdbx_seq_one_letter_code
_entity_poly.pdbx_strand_id
1 'polypeptide(L)'
;MPRLVEIRKELSAARACTDHIFSLFHPQTLYERPIPERHRVVFYLGHLEAFDWNQICRWTLGQPSFHDTFDSLFEAGIDPEVGSQQADVPSDWPSLEEIRRYNVRARESVDAALEDAPETVLRMAIEHRWMHAETTAYLLHHVAHGGKTSPSLSSPPESPSPGHAMIDVPQGVATLGRRDGFGWDNEFGEHREDVPAFAISKYKITNQQYQAFVEQGSPIPPFWVKRGERWFLLTMFQEMPLPPHWPVYVSLSHAQAYAEWAGLSLPTEAQFHRAAYGMPGGGERAYPWGDRITNGVHGNFHFRFWDPIPVTANPQGDSAFGISQLVGNGWEWTSTRFHPFEGFEPYPTYPGYSARFFDDDHFIVKGGAPTTASCLLRRSFRNWFREGYPHAHAGFRCVKNS
;
A
#
# COMPACT_ATOMS: atom_id res chain seq x y z
N MET A 1 21.16 14.97 18.22
CA MET A 1 20.13 16.03 18.29
C MET A 1 19.37 16.30 16.97
N PRO A 2 19.97 16.59 15.80
CA PRO A 2 19.17 16.81 14.57
C PRO A 2 18.28 15.62 14.16
N ARG A 3 18.80 14.42 14.29
CA ARG A 3 18.12 13.15 13.95
C ARG A 3 16.88 12.87 14.80
N LEU A 4 16.92 13.11 16.09
CA LEU A 4 15.77 12.93 16.99
C LEU A 4 14.65 13.93 16.68
N VAL A 5 15.01 15.17 16.31
CA VAL A 5 14.03 16.18 15.87
C VAL A 5 13.29 15.72 14.60
N GLU A 6 14.01 15.10 13.67
CA GLU A 6 13.41 14.55 12.45
C GLU A 6 12.46 13.38 12.78
N ILE A 7 12.89 12.42 13.59
CA ILE A 7 12.07 11.28 14.04
C ILE A 7 10.79 11.76 14.75
N ARG A 8 10.90 12.73 15.67
CA ARG A 8 9.73 13.33 16.35
C ARG A 8 8.76 13.95 15.32
N LYS A 9 9.28 14.65 14.33
CA LYS A 9 8.48 15.26 13.26
C LYS A 9 7.79 14.20 12.40
N GLU A 10 8.50 13.16 12.00
CA GLU A 10 7.96 12.05 11.20
C GLU A 10 6.87 11.28 11.97
N LEU A 11 7.11 10.93 13.24
CA LEU A 11 6.13 10.27 14.09
C LEU A 11 4.88 11.15 14.31
N SER A 12 5.06 12.43 14.56
CA SER A 12 3.96 13.39 14.71
C SER A 12 3.14 13.50 13.44
N ALA A 13 3.77 13.53 12.26
CA ALA A 13 3.08 13.56 10.98
C ALA A 13 2.28 12.26 10.72
N ALA A 14 2.85 11.11 11.03
CA ALA A 14 2.17 9.82 10.90
C ALA A 14 0.95 9.72 11.84
N ARG A 15 1.09 10.15 13.10
CA ARG A 15 -0.03 10.23 14.06
C ARG A 15 -1.13 11.18 13.57
N ALA A 16 -0.76 12.38 13.12
CA ALA A 16 -1.73 13.35 12.60
C ALA A 16 -2.52 12.80 11.41
N CYS A 17 -1.86 12.06 10.50
CA CYS A 17 -2.51 11.43 9.37
C CYS A 17 -3.51 10.34 9.83
N THR A 18 -3.09 9.43 10.70
CA THR A 18 -3.97 8.37 11.21
C THR A 18 -5.14 8.93 12.02
N ASP A 19 -4.89 9.94 12.87
CA ASP A 19 -5.95 10.62 13.62
C ASP A 19 -6.97 11.28 12.67
N HIS A 20 -6.48 11.90 11.59
CA HIS A 20 -7.37 12.47 10.58
C HIS A 20 -8.21 11.38 9.89
N ILE A 21 -7.61 10.25 9.47
CA ILE A 21 -8.35 9.16 8.83
C ILE A 21 -9.44 8.61 9.77
N PHE A 22 -9.11 8.36 11.05
CA PHE A 22 -10.11 7.90 12.03
C PHE A 22 -11.23 8.92 12.26
N SER A 23 -10.94 10.23 12.17
CA SER A 23 -11.96 11.27 12.29
C SER A 23 -12.98 11.28 11.15
N LEU A 24 -12.68 10.64 10.02
CA LEU A 24 -13.59 10.52 8.88
C LEU A 24 -14.65 9.44 9.07
N PHE A 25 -14.44 8.47 9.96
CA PHE A 25 -15.48 7.49 10.32
C PHE A 25 -16.51 8.11 11.24
N HIS A 26 -17.79 7.83 11.01
CA HIS A 26 -18.81 8.12 12.03
C HIS A 26 -18.59 7.20 13.25
N PRO A 27 -18.87 7.66 14.48
CA PRO A 27 -18.56 6.89 15.68
C PRO A 27 -19.09 5.45 15.69
N GLN A 28 -20.28 5.21 15.15
CA GLN A 28 -20.87 3.88 15.05
C GLN A 28 -20.14 2.97 14.06
N THR A 29 -19.59 3.52 12.96
CA THR A 29 -18.89 2.74 11.94
C THR A 29 -17.49 2.30 12.38
N LEU A 30 -16.95 2.87 13.44
CA LEU A 30 -15.72 2.38 14.05
C LEU A 30 -15.85 0.93 14.56
N TYR A 31 -17.05 0.49 14.92
CA TYR A 31 -17.32 -0.88 15.36
C TYR A 31 -17.73 -1.83 14.23
N GLU A 32 -17.80 -1.35 12.98
CA GLU A 32 -18.06 -2.18 11.82
C GLU A 32 -16.80 -2.93 11.36
N ARG A 33 -17.02 -4.00 10.58
CA ARG A 33 -16.00 -4.75 9.87
C ARG A 33 -16.26 -4.61 8.37
N PRO A 34 -15.72 -3.55 7.74
CA PRO A 34 -15.99 -3.26 6.33
C PRO A 34 -15.44 -4.33 5.38
N ILE A 35 -14.37 -5.01 5.78
CA ILE A 35 -13.73 -6.11 5.04
C ILE A 35 -13.76 -7.36 5.94
N PRO A 36 -14.41 -8.45 5.52
CA PRO A 36 -14.56 -9.65 6.34
C PRO A 36 -13.25 -10.26 6.83
N GLU A 37 -12.21 -10.20 6.01
CA GLU A 37 -10.87 -10.73 6.29
C GLU A 37 -10.02 -9.83 7.19
N ARG A 38 -10.58 -8.72 7.67
CA ARG A 38 -9.88 -7.75 8.53
C ARG A 38 -10.56 -7.62 9.89
N HIS A 39 -9.87 -7.04 10.84
CA HIS A 39 -10.46 -6.64 12.12
C HIS A 39 -11.48 -5.51 11.95
N ARG A 40 -12.30 -5.27 12.98
CA ARG A 40 -13.13 -4.07 13.07
C ARG A 40 -12.26 -2.82 13.09
N VAL A 41 -12.80 -1.71 12.61
CA VAL A 41 -12.02 -0.45 12.56
C VAL A 41 -11.51 -0.03 13.93
N VAL A 42 -12.31 -0.27 14.99
CA VAL A 42 -11.95 0.02 16.38
C VAL A 42 -10.67 -0.68 16.85
N PHE A 43 -10.37 -1.87 16.32
CA PHE A 43 -9.10 -2.55 16.58
C PHE A 43 -7.92 -1.67 16.19
N TYR A 44 -7.93 -1.13 14.96
CA TYR A 44 -6.81 -0.33 14.46
C TYR A 44 -6.62 0.97 15.23
N LEU A 45 -7.70 1.54 15.77
CA LEU A 45 -7.64 2.73 16.62
C LEU A 45 -6.80 2.50 17.89
N GLY A 46 -6.90 1.33 18.49
CA GLY A 46 -6.06 0.94 19.65
C GLY A 46 -4.70 0.35 19.24
N HIS A 47 -4.69 -0.45 18.18
CA HIS A 47 -3.51 -1.19 17.70
C HIS A 47 -2.31 -0.29 17.37
N LEU A 48 -2.53 0.85 16.75
CA LEU A 48 -1.44 1.75 16.38
C LEU A 48 -0.67 2.25 17.61
N GLU A 49 -1.37 2.60 18.67
CA GLU A 49 -0.73 3.06 19.90
C GLU A 49 -0.14 1.91 20.72
N ALA A 50 -0.85 0.77 20.74
CA ALA A 50 -0.37 -0.43 21.40
C ALA A 50 0.91 -0.97 20.73
N PHE A 51 0.99 -0.93 19.39
CA PHE A 51 2.19 -1.33 18.65
C PHE A 51 3.40 -0.45 19.03
N ASP A 52 3.24 0.88 18.94
CA ASP A 52 4.31 1.81 19.29
C ASP A 52 4.76 1.59 20.74
N TRP A 53 3.81 1.48 21.67
CA TRP A 53 4.06 1.23 23.09
C TRP A 53 4.77 -0.11 23.34
N ASN A 54 4.25 -1.20 22.77
CA ASN A 54 4.80 -2.54 22.94
C ASN A 54 6.20 -2.64 22.33
N GLN A 55 6.41 -2.17 21.10
CA GLN A 55 7.72 -2.26 20.44
C GLN A 55 8.78 -1.39 21.12
N ILE A 56 8.45 -0.16 21.41
CA ILE A 56 9.43 0.81 21.91
C ILE A 56 9.64 0.64 23.42
N CYS A 57 8.58 0.75 24.20
CA CYS A 57 8.71 0.84 25.65
C CYS A 57 8.80 -0.53 26.31
N ARG A 58 7.93 -1.48 25.92
CA ARG A 58 7.90 -2.78 26.62
C ARG A 58 9.01 -3.71 26.15
N TRP A 59 9.06 -4.05 24.88
CA TRP A 59 9.97 -5.10 24.38
C TRP A 59 11.39 -4.60 24.19
N THR A 60 11.58 -3.34 23.82
CA THR A 60 12.93 -2.79 23.63
C THR A 60 13.51 -2.22 24.92
N LEU A 61 12.75 -1.43 25.67
CA LEU A 61 13.24 -0.75 26.87
C LEU A 61 12.87 -1.48 28.17
N GLY A 62 12.15 -2.59 28.13
CA GLY A 62 11.84 -3.43 29.29
C GLY A 62 10.87 -2.80 30.29
N GLN A 63 10.08 -1.80 29.87
CA GLN A 63 9.10 -1.17 30.74
C GLN A 63 7.92 -2.12 31.04
N PRO A 64 7.40 -2.14 32.30
CA PRO A 64 6.23 -2.95 32.62
C PRO A 64 4.97 -2.42 31.94
N SER A 65 4.06 -3.34 31.61
CA SER A 65 2.74 -2.96 31.10
C SER A 65 2.02 -2.02 32.07
N PHE A 66 1.30 -1.07 31.50
CA PHE A 66 0.39 -0.23 32.28
C PHE A 66 -1.09 -0.63 32.10
N HIS A 67 -1.37 -1.55 31.15
CA HIS A 67 -2.72 -2.05 30.87
C HIS A 67 -2.68 -3.40 30.12
N ASP A 68 -2.35 -4.48 30.83
CA ASP A 68 -2.10 -5.81 30.23
C ASP A 68 -3.19 -6.27 29.25
N THR A 69 -4.45 -6.00 29.60
CA THR A 69 -5.59 -6.40 28.75
C THR A 69 -5.57 -5.68 27.39
N PHE A 70 -5.31 -4.37 27.35
CA PHE A 70 -5.31 -3.61 26.09
C PHE A 70 -4.02 -3.82 25.31
N ASP A 71 -2.89 -3.93 26.00
CA ASP A 71 -1.61 -4.26 25.39
C ASP A 71 -1.72 -5.57 24.61
N SER A 72 -2.41 -6.58 25.16
CA SER A 72 -2.63 -7.89 24.50
C SER A 72 -3.76 -7.85 23.47
N LEU A 73 -4.87 -7.15 23.77
CA LEU A 73 -6.02 -7.06 22.84
C LEU A 73 -5.63 -6.41 21.51
N PHE A 74 -4.84 -5.34 21.59
CA PHE A 74 -4.44 -4.56 20.42
C PHE A 74 -3.10 -5.00 19.82
N GLU A 75 -2.42 -6.00 20.41
CA GLU A 75 -1.21 -6.59 19.85
C GLU A 75 -1.47 -7.54 18.68
N ALA A 76 -2.67 -8.15 18.62
CA ALA A 76 -3.01 -9.22 17.69
C ALA A 76 -2.64 -8.90 16.24
N GLY A 77 -2.19 -9.92 15.50
CA GLY A 77 -1.82 -9.79 14.09
C GLY A 77 -3.01 -9.34 13.23
N ILE A 78 -2.68 -8.69 12.12
CA ILE A 78 -3.63 -7.99 11.25
C ILE A 78 -4.62 -8.93 10.57
N ASP A 79 -4.16 -10.12 10.19
CA ASP A 79 -4.95 -11.06 9.42
C ASP A 79 -5.42 -12.22 10.29
N PRO A 80 -6.74 -12.46 10.36
CA PRO A 80 -7.25 -13.72 10.87
C PRO A 80 -6.74 -14.87 9.99
N GLU A 81 -6.69 -16.07 10.56
CA GLU A 81 -6.39 -17.28 9.78
C GLU A 81 -7.37 -17.41 8.61
N VAL A 82 -6.87 -17.84 7.46
CA VAL A 82 -7.66 -18.01 6.23
C VAL A 82 -8.86 -18.90 6.51
N GLY A 83 -10.05 -18.38 6.18
CA GLY A 83 -11.31 -19.12 6.38
C GLY A 83 -11.86 -19.08 7.81
N SER A 84 -11.17 -18.47 8.78
CA SER A 84 -11.73 -18.21 10.10
C SER A 84 -12.69 -17.02 10.02
N GLN A 85 -13.97 -17.25 10.34
CA GLN A 85 -14.88 -16.15 10.61
C GLN A 85 -14.57 -15.58 11.99
N GLN A 86 -14.21 -14.31 12.04
CA GLN A 86 -14.09 -13.61 13.31
C GLN A 86 -15.46 -13.53 13.98
N ALA A 87 -15.62 -14.24 15.10
CA ALA A 87 -16.89 -14.36 15.80
C ALA A 87 -17.21 -13.17 16.72
N ASP A 88 -16.26 -12.22 16.90
CA ASP A 88 -16.46 -11.06 17.76
C ASP A 88 -17.61 -10.16 17.30
N VAL A 89 -18.33 -9.60 18.25
CA VAL A 89 -19.40 -8.64 18.04
C VAL A 89 -19.00 -7.25 18.55
N PRO A 90 -19.67 -6.17 18.13
CA PRO A 90 -19.34 -4.79 18.57
C PRO A 90 -19.24 -4.63 20.09
N SER A 91 -20.05 -5.34 20.86
CA SER A 91 -20.07 -5.28 22.35
C SER A 91 -18.85 -5.93 23.02
N ASP A 92 -18.06 -6.71 22.30
CA ASP A 92 -16.82 -7.32 22.83
C ASP A 92 -15.67 -6.35 22.91
N TRP A 93 -15.81 -5.17 22.26
CA TRP A 93 -14.78 -4.16 22.18
C TRP A 93 -14.96 -3.05 23.24
N PRO A 94 -13.85 -2.51 23.78
CA PRO A 94 -13.90 -1.40 24.72
C PRO A 94 -14.60 -0.16 24.12
N SER A 95 -15.10 0.68 25.00
CA SER A 95 -15.66 1.98 24.57
C SER A 95 -14.58 2.89 23.95
N LEU A 96 -15.00 3.79 23.06
CA LEU A 96 -14.08 4.77 22.47
C LEU A 96 -13.40 5.66 23.53
N GLU A 97 -14.06 5.89 24.67
CA GLU A 97 -13.48 6.67 25.76
C GLU A 97 -12.32 5.91 26.44
N GLU A 98 -12.49 4.62 26.69
CA GLU A 98 -11.43 3.77 27.28
C GLU A 98 -10.24 3.66 26.35
N ILE A 99 -10.48 3.42 25.04
CA ILE A 99 -9.42 3.37 24.02
C ILE A 99 -8.68 4.71 23.94
N ARG A 100 -9.39 5.83 23.94
CA ARG A 100 -8.74 7.15 23.91
C ARG A 100 -7.88 7.42 25.12
N ARG A 101 -8.31 7.02 26.33
CA ARG A 101 -7.49 7.12 27.54
C ARG A 101 -6.21 6.28 27.45
N TYR A 102 -6.34 5.05 26.97
CA TYR A 102 -5.20 4.17 26.69
C TYR A 102 -4.23 4.82 25.70
N ASN A 103 -4.75 5.29 24.56
CA ASN A 103 -3.97 5.90 23.48
C ASN A 103 -3.18 7.13 23.98
N VAL A 104 -3.80 8.01 24.76
CA VAL A 104 -3.10 9.18 25.34
C VAL A 104 -1.91 8.72 26.19
N ARG A 105 -2.11 7.77 27.08
CA ARG A 105 -1.05 7.27 27.95
C ARG A 105 0.06 6.57 27.15
N ALA A 106 -0.28 5.78 26.16
CA ALA A 106 0.70 5.12 25.30
C ALA A 106 1.56 6.17 24.55
N ARG A 107 0.94 7.21 23.98
CA ARG A 107 1.66 8.30 23.30
C ARG A 107 2.60 9.05 24.24
N GLU A 108 2.13 9.43 25.42
CA GLU A 108 2.95 10.12 26.41
C GLU A 108 4.19 9.29 26.81
N SER A 109 3.99 7.99 27.01
CA SER A 109 5.07 7.07 27.35
C SER A 109 6.08 6.91 26.21
N VAL A 110 5.61 6.74 24.99
CA VAL A 110 6.45 6.66 23.77
C VAL A 110 7.23 7.96 23.58
N ASP A 111 6.59 9.12 23.71
CA ASP A 111 7.24 10.42 23.52
C ASP A 111 8.34 10.69 24.55
N ALA A 112 8.16 10.19 25.79
CA ALA A 112 9.18 10.23 26.83
C ALA A 112 10.36 9.29 26.56
N ALA A 113 10.13 8.19 25.83
CA ALA A 113 11.11 7.13 25.58
C ALA A 113 11.93 7.30 24.27
N LEU A 114 11.61 8.30 23.44
CA LEU A 114 12.23 8.45 22.11
C LEU A 114 13.75 8.62 22.13
N GLU A 115 14.32 9.19 23.20
CA GLU A 115 15.77 9.41 23.32
C GLU A 115 16.54 8.13 23.65
N ASP A 116 15.87 7.20 24.31
CA ASP A 116 16.47 5.96 24.80
C ASP A 116 16.30 4.80 23.80
N ALA A 117 15.37 4.92 22.84
CA ALA A 117 15.06 3.85 21.92
C ALA A 117 15.98 3.81 20.68
N PRO A 118 16.36 2.62 20.20
CA PRO A 118 17.10 2.46 18.95
C PRO A 118 16.34 3.03 17.76
N GLU A 119 17.05 3.72 16.85
CA GLU A 119 16.42 4.31 15.65
C GLU A 119 15.70 3.29 14.79
N THR A 120 16.21 2.08 14.65
CA THR A 120 15.57 1.02 13.86
C THR A 120 14.15 0.71 14.36
N VAL A 121 13.96 0.68 15.69
CA VAL A 121 12.65 0.45 16.31
C VAL A 121 11.73 1.67 16.12
N LEU A 122 12.26 2.88 16.24
CA LEU A 122 11.49 4.10 15.98
C LEU A 122 11.03 4.21 14.52
N ARG A 123 11.90 3.88 13.58
CA ARG A 123 11.54 3.85 12.15
C ARG A 123 10.54 2.74 11.84
N MET A 124 10.67 1.56 12.46
CA MET A 124 9.70 0.48 12.37
C MET A 124 8.32 0.97 12.82
N ALA A 125 8.21 1.62 13.97
CA ALA A 125 6.95 2.14 14.49
C ALA A 125 6.33 3.19 13.54
N ILE A 126 7.14 4.12 13.02
CA ILE A 126 6.69 5.15 12.08
C ILE A 126 6.17 4.52 10.78
N GLU A 127 6.93 3.61 10.16
CA GLU A 127 6.51 2.97 8.90
C GLU A 127 5.33 2.02 9.10
N HIS A 128 5.27 1.29 10.21
CA HIS A 128 4.12 0.47 10.58
C HIS A 128 2.84 1.32 10.65
N ARG A 129 2.93 2.50 11.28
CA ARG A 129 1.80 3.42 11.35
C ARG A 129 1.37 3.91 9.96
N TRP A 130 2.31 4.21 9.07
CA TRP A 130 2.01 4.59 7.69
C TRP A 130 1.40 3.45 6.88
N MET A 131 1.84 2.21 7.05
CA MET A 131 1.20 1.05 6.41
C MET A 131 -0.24 0.87 6.89
N HIS A 132 -0.49 1.10 8.18
CA HIS A 132 -1.85 1.08 8.72
C HIS A 132 -2.70 2.29 8.34
N ALA A 133 -2.10 3.45 8.08
CA ALA A 133 -2.83 4.58 7.48
C ALA A 133 -3.42 4.17 6.12
N GLU A 134 -2.65 3.47 5.29
CA GLU A 134 -3.13 2.92 4.03
C GLU A 134 -4.20 1.83 4.26
N THR A 135 -3.97 0.88 5.17
CA THR A 135 -4.95 -0.14 5.54
C THR A 135 -6.28 0.48 5.98
N THR A 136 -6.22 1.49 6.85
CA THR A 136 -7.42 2.19 7.34
C THR A 136 -8.12 2.97 6.23
N ALA A 137 -7.37 3.48 5.25
CA ALA A 137 -7.95 4.17 4.10
C ALA A 137 -8.76 3.21 3.21
N TYR A 138 -8.27 2.01 2.90
CA TYR A 138 -9.13 1.09 2.13
C TYR A 138 -10.25 0.46 2.97
N LEU A 139 -10.13 0.32 4.30
CA LEU A 139 -11.28 0.04 5.16
C LEU A 139 -12.33 1.14 5.06
N LEU A 140 -11.92 2.42 5.13
CA LEU A 140 -12.79 3.58 4.95
C LEU A 140 -13.48 3.56 3.58
N HIS A 141 -12.78 3.13 2.53
CA HIS A 141 -13.35 3.00 1.18
C HIS A 141 -14.56 2.05 1.18
N HIS A 142 -14.48 0.93 1.91
CA HIS A 142 -15.55 -0.04 2.01
C HIS A 142 -16.72 0.36 2.93
N VAL A 143 -16.56 1.38 3.77
CA VAL A 143 -17.68 1.95 4.52
C VAL A 143 -18.63 2.65 3.56
N ALA A 144 -19.95 2.44 3.73
CA ALA A 144 -20.95 3.15 2.94
C ALA A 144 -20.79 4.69 3.08
N HIS A 145 -21.08 5.44 2.01
CA HIS A 145 -20.88 6.90 2.02
C HIS A 145 -21.62 7.61 3.17
N GLY A 146 -22.77 7.11 3.61
CA GLY A 146 -23.50 7.63 4.77
C GLY A 146 -22.87 7.32 6.13
N GLY A 147 -21.85 6.46 6.20
CA GLY A 147 -21.13 6.07 7.43
C GLY A 147 -19.82 6.82 7.63
N LYS A 148 -19.48 7.75 6.74
CA LYS A 148 -18.22 8.50 6.76
C LYS A 148 -18.39 9.96 6.35
N THR A 149 -17.48 10.79 6.83
CA THR A 149 -17.43 12.23 6.50
C THR A 149 -16.45 12.46 5.36
N SER A 150 -16.88 13.16 4.31
CA SER A 150 -15.97 13.54 3.22
C SER A 150 -15.15 14.77 3.63
N PRO A 151 -13.81 14.73 3.53
CA PRO A 151 -13.01 15.93 3.65
C PRO A 151 -13.19 16.84 2.42
N SER A 152 -12.59 18.02 2.44
CA SER A 152 -12.49 18.84 1.23
C SER A 152 -11.64 18.11 0.19
N LEU A 153 -12.24 17.80 -0.96
CA LEU A 153 -11.58 17.06 -2.03
C LEU A 153 -10.98 18.02 -3.06
N SER A 154 -9.75 17.75 -3.46
CA SER A 154 -9.16 18.39 -4.64
C SER A 154 -9.65 17.67 -5.91
N SER A 155 -9.98 18.44 -6.93
CA SER A 155 -10.30 17.84 -8.25
C SER A 155 -9.03 17.22 -8.86
N PRO A 156 -9.12 15.99 -9.41
CA PRO A 156 -8.02 15.42 -10.16
C PRO A 156 -7.73 16.26 -11.41
N PRO A 157 -6.47 16.27 -11.89
CA PRO A 157 -6.14 17.00 -13.10
C PRO A 157 -6.89 16.45 -14.31
N GLU A 158 -7.28 17.32 -15.23
CA GLU A 158 -7.70 16.89 -16.55
C GLU A 158 -6.49 16.35 -17.32
N SER A 159 -6.72 15.35 -18.14
CA SER A 159 -5.64 14.69 -18.85
C SER A 159 -6.13 14.08 -20.16
N PRO A 160 -5.33 14.12 -21.23
CA PRO A 160 -5.72 13.55 -22.53
C PRO A 160 -5.94 12.03 -22.43
N SER A 161 -6.73 11.51 -23.36
CA SER A 161 -6.91 10.06 -23.49
C SER A 161 -5.58 9.37 -23.77
N PRO A 162 -5.20 8.36 -22.97
CA PRO A 162 -4.01 7.58 -23.25
C PRO A 162 -4.21 6.74 -24.49
N GLY A 163 -3.28 6.84 -25.45
CA GLY A 163 -3.14 5.81 -26.47
C GLY A 163 -2.62 4.51 -25.85
N HIS A 164 -3.00 3.36 -26.39
CA HIS A 164 -2.30 2.12 -26.04
C HIS A 164 -0.89 2.14 -26.64
N ALA A 165 0.13 2.08 -25.79
CA ALA A 165 1.52 2.07 -26.22
C ALA A 165 2.30 1.06 -25.39
N MET A 166 3.07 0.23 -26.05
CA MET A 166 4.10 -0.62 -25.46
C MET A 166 5.45 0.08 -25.61
N ILE A 167 6.24 0.07 -24.57
CA ILE A 167 7.59 0.65 -24.54
C ILE A 167 8.60 -0.48 -24.48
N ASP A 168 9.56 -0.49 -25.40
CA ASP A 168 10.65 -1.45 -25.43
C ASP A 168 11.65 -1.12 -24.30
N VAL A 169 11.91 -2.09 -23.46
CA VAL A 169 12.93 -2.06 -22.41
C VAL A 169 14.05 -3.03 -22.80
N PRO A 170 15.25 -2.53 -23.12
CA PRO A 170 16.36 -3.40 -23.52
C PRO A 170 16.80 -4.28 -22.36
N GLN A 171 17.37 -5.42 -22.67
CA GLN A 171 18.00 -6.30 -21.69
C GLN A 171 18.91 -5.52 -20.75
N GLY A 172 19.03 -5.99 -19.53
CA GLY A 172 19.88 -5.36 -18.52
C GLY A 172 19.72 -5.98 -17.16
N VAL A 173 20.30 -5.35 -16.16
CA VAL A 173 20.27 -5.86 -14.78
C VAL A 173 19.21 -5.12 -13.98
N ALA A 174 18.53 -5.83 -13.10
CA ALA A 174 17.72 -5.29 -12.02
C ALA A 174 18.38 -5.65 -10.68
N THR A 175 18.58 -4.67 -9.81
CA THR A 175 18.99 -4.89 -8.43
C THR A 175 17.76 -4.95 -7.55
N LEU A 176 17.52 -6.10 -6.95
CA LEU A 176 16.44 -6.35 -6.00
C LEU A 176 16.98 -6.32 -4.56
N GLY A 177 16.09 -6.05 -3.61
CA GLY A 177 16.47 -5.98 -2.22
C GLY A 177 17.33 -4.77 -1.86
N ARG A 178 17.95 -4.85 -0.70
CA ARG A 178 18.86 -3.83 -0.15
C ARG A 178 19.93 -4.48 0.74
N ARG A 179 21.03 -3.75 0.95
CA ARG A 179 22.16 -4.23 1.76
C ARG A 179 22.21 -3.57 3.13
N ASP A 180 21.90 -2.30 3.23
CA ASP A 180 22.13 -1.50 4.42
C ASP A 180 21.00 -0.48 4.67
N GLY A 181 21.09 0.24 5.79
CA GLY A 181 20.09 1.21 6.24
C GLY A 181 18.81 0.55 6.78
N PHE A 182 17.78 1.36 7.07
CA PHE A 182 16.50 0.84 7.54
C PHE A 182 15.68 0.27 6.37
N GLY A 183 15.12 -0.92 6.56
CA GLY A 183 14.17 -1.60 5.68
C GLY A 183 13.44 -2.68 6.48
N TRP A 184 12.36 -3.24 5.97
CA TRP A 184 11.70 -4.39 6.56
C TRP A 184 12.49 -5.67 6.33
N ASP A 185 12.26 -6.70 7.13
CA ASP A 185 13.01 -7.96 7.10
C ASP A 185 13.06 -8.60 5.71
N ASN A 186 11.97 -8.52 4.93
CA ASN A 186 11.89 -9.05 3.56
C ASN A 186 12.59 -8.20 2.49
N GLU A 187 13.10 -7.02 2.85
CA GLU A 187 13.84 -6.16 1.92
C GLU A 187 15.33 -6.48 1.85
N PHE A 188 15.89 -7.21 2.83
CA PHE A 188 17.32 -7.55 2.86
C PHE A 188 17.64 -8.76 1.98
N GLY A 189 18.92 -8.88 1.58
CA GLY A 189 19.38 -9.85 0.58
C GLY A 189 19.51 -9.21 -0.79
N GLU A 190 20.24 -8.05 -0.87
CA GLU A 190 20.50 -7.39 -2.16
C GLU A 190 21.17 -8.33 -3.13
N HIS A 191 20.56 -8.51 -4.30
CA HIS A 191 21.09 -9.33 -5.38
C HIS A 191 20.74 -8.72 -6.74
N ARG A 192 21.36 -9.23 -7.78
CA ARG A 192 21.21 -8.75 -9.15
C ARG A 192 20.63 -9.86 -10.03
N GLU A 193 19.64 -9.49 -10.83
CA GLU A 193 19.02 -10.37 -11.81
C GLU A 193 19.22 -9.85 -13.22
N ASP A 194 19.58 -10.74 -14.15
CA ASP A 194 19.61 -10.43 -15.57
C ASP A 194 18.20 -10.47 -16.14
N VAL A 195 17.74 -9.36 -16.69
CA VAL A 195 16.41 -9.21 -17.27
C VAL A 195 16.52 -9.17 -18.79
N PRO A 196 15.99 -10.16 -19.52
CA PRO A 196 15.91 -10.11 -20.98
C PRO A 196 15.17 -8.89 -21.49
N ALA A 197 15.32 -8.54 -22.76
CA ALA A 197 14.56 -7.48 -23.38
C ALA A 197 13.05 -7.84 -23.38
N PHE A 198 12.20 -6.85 -23.18
CA PHE A 198 10.74 -6.99 -23.17
C PHE A 198 10.06 -5.67 -23.55
N ALA A 199 8.82 -5.73 -23.92
CA ALA A 199 7.98 -4.53 -24.05
C ALA A 199 6.99 -4.46 -22.89
N ILE A 200 6.71 -3.26 -22.38
CA ILE A 200 5.79 -3.03 -21.25
C ILE A 200 4.78 -1.92 -21.58
N SER A 201 3.56 -2.04 -21.10
CA SER A 201 2.55 -0.98 -21.24
C SER A 201 3.07 0.34 -20.67
N LYS A 202 3.02 1.42 -21.46
CA LYS A 202 3.43 2.76 -21.01
C LYS A 202 2.66 3.19 -19.77
N TYR A 203 1.37 2.89 -19.72
CA TYR A 203 0.47 3.24 -18.64
C TYR A 203 -0.07 1.98 -17.94
N LYS A 204 -0.56 2.13 -16.71
CA LYS A 204 -1.42 1.12 -16.07
C LYS A 204 -2.64 0.88 -16.96
N ILE A 205 -3.20 -0.31 -16.93
CA ILE A 205 -4.45 -0.61 -17.63
C ILE A 205 -5.56 0.27 -17.06
N THR A 206 -6.28 0.95 -17.97
CA THR A 206 -7.32 1.93 -17.61
C THR A 206 -8.68 1.27 -17.48
N ASN A 207 -9.61 1.99 -16.81
CA ASN A 207 -11.01 1.60 -16.74
C ASN A 207 -11.61 1.37 -18.14
N GLN A 208 -11.31 2.23 -19.11
CA GLN A 208 -11.82 2.09 -20.49
C GLN A 208 -11.31 0.81 -21.15
N GLN A 209 -10.04 0.48 -20.98
CA GLN A 209 -9.46 -0.75 -21.54
C GLN A 209 -10.05 -1.99 -20.88
N TYR A 210 -10.21 -1.96 -19.54
CA TYR A 210 -10.76 -3.08 -18.80
C TYR A 210 -12.27 -3.26 -19.06
N GLN A 211 -13.01 -2.19 -19.34
CA GLN A 211 -14.43 -2.25 -19.67
C GLN A 211 -14.70 -3.15 -20.87
N ALA A 212 -13.85 -3.10 -21.92
CA ALA A 212 -13.98 -3.98 -23.07
C ALA A 212 -13.88 -5.48 -22.69
N PHE A 213 -13.09 -5.81 -21.67
CA PHE A 213 -12.99 -7.17 -21.15
C PHE A 213 -14.22 -7.56 -20.32
N VAL A 214 -14.76 -6.65 -19.49
CA VAL A 214 -16.01 -6.87 -18.75
C VAL A 214 -17.20 -7.08 -19.69
N GLU A 215 -17.28 -6.35 -20.80
CA GLU A 215 -18.35 -6.49 -21.81
C GLU A 215 -18.33 -7.85 -22.53
N GLN A 216 -17.22 -8.59 -22.44
CA GLN A 216 -17.12 -9.98 -22.93
C GLN A 216 -17.42 -11.03 -21.84
N GLY A 217 -17.98 -10.63 -20.70
CA GLY A 217 -18.42 -11.52 -19.63
C GLY A 217 -17.42 -11.76 -18.50
N SER A 218 -16.36 -10.98 -18.45
CA SER A 218 -15.37 -11.06 -17.37
C SER A 218 -15.87 -10.43 -16.07
N PRO A 219 -15.28 -10.78 -14.90
CA PRO A 219 -15.70 -10.25 -13.62
C PRO A 219 -15.60 -8.71 -13.55
N ILE A 220 -16.61 -8.12 -12.90
CA ILE A 220 -16.68 -6.68 -12.68
C ILE A 220 -15.72 -6.30 -11.56
N PRO A 221 -14.89 -5.24 -11.72
CA PRO A 221 -14.04 -4.71 -10.65
C PRO A 221 -14.83 -4.33 -9.38
N PRO A 222 -14.24 -4.46 -8.17
CA PRO A 222 -14.96 -4.33 -6.90
C PRO A 222 -15.73 -3.02 -6.70
N PHE A 223 -15.19 -1.92 -7.21
CA PHE A 223 -15.78 -0.59 -7.01
C PHE A 223 -16.60 -0.08 -8.20
N TRP A 224 -16.85 -0.93 -9.21
CA TRP A 224 -17.71 -0.58 -10.32
C TRP A 224 -19.15 -0.97 -10.05
N VAL A 225 -20.07 -0.08 -10.40
CA VAL A 225 -21.51 -0.34 -10.36
C VAL A 225 -22.16 0.05 -11.67
N LYS A 226 -23.12 -0.77 -12.13
CA LYS A 226 -23.90 -0.48 -13.32
C LYS A 226 -25.24 0.17 -12.94
N ARG A 227 -25.57 1.31 -13.58
CA ARG A 227 -26.84 2.01 -13.42
C ARG A 227 -27.48 2.16 -14.79
N GLY A 228 -28.47 1.35 -15.11
CA GLY A 228 -28.97 1.22 -16.47
C GLY A 228 -27.86 0.75 -17.42
N GLU A 229 -27.60 1.48 -18.48
CA GLU A 229 -26.54 1.20 -19.44
C GLU A 229 -25.17 1.84 -19.11
N ARG A 230 -25.07 2.56 -18.01
CA ARG A 230 -23.86 3.31 -17.65
C ARG A 230 -23.11 2.66 -16.48
N TRP A 231 -21.78 2.71 -16.58
CA TRP A 231 -20.89 2.35 -15.49
C TRP A 231 -20.56 3.56 -14.62
N PHE A 232 -20.50 3.32 -13.31
CA PHE A 232 -20.10 4.28 -12.29
C PHE A 232 -18.99 3.67 -11.44
N LEU A 233 -18.19 4.53 -10.83
CA LEU A 233 -17.17 4.19 -9.86
C LEU A 233 -17.63 4.65 -8.47
N LEU A 234 -17.60 3.73 -7.50
CA LEU A 234 -17.66 4.07 -6.09
C LEU A 234 -16.27 4.55 -5.67
N THR A 235 -16.08 5.85 -5.61
CA THR A 235 -14.83 6.46 -5.11
C THR A 235 -14.84 6.49 -3.59
N MET A 236 -13.74 6.95 -2.99
CA MET A 236 -13.62 7.01 -1.53
C MET A 236 -14.84 7.68 -0.87
N PHE A 237 -15.37 8.76 -1.43
CA PHE A 237 -16.41 9.57 -0.79
C PHE A 237 -17.68 9.83 -1.62
N GLN A 238 -17.72 9.38 -2.86
CA GLN A 238 -18.87 9.61 -3.76
C GLN A 238 -18.99 8.55 -4.85
N GLU A 239 -20.18 8.44 -5.43
CA GLU A 239 -20.39 7.74 -6.70
C GLU A 239 -20.25 8.74 -7.85
N MET A 240 -19.52 8.38 -8.90
CA MET A 240 -19.34 9.22 -10.08
C MET A 240 -19.36 8.37 -11.37
N PRO A 241 -19.65 8.94 -12.53
CA PRO A 241 -19.48 8.23 -13.81
C PRO A 241 -18.08 7.63 -13.89
N LEU A 242 -17.97 6.40 -14.39
CA LEU A 242 -16.69 5.69 -14.44
C LEU A 242 -15.65 6.49 -15.21
N PRO A 243 -14.55 6.94 -14.56
CA PRO A 243 -13.51 7.73 -15.22
C PRO A 243 -12.72 6.85 -16.18
N PRO A 244 -12.78 7.09 -17.49
CA PRO A 244 -12.24 6.15 -18.48
C PRO A 244 -10.72 6.03 -18.42
N HIS A 245 -10.01 7.09 -18.05
CA HIS A 245 -8.55 7.18 -18.08
C HIS A 245 -7.86 6.96 -16.72
N TRP A 246 -8.62 6.57 -15.69
CA TRP A 246 -8.05 6.16 -14.41
C TRP A 246 -7.60 4.70 -14.46
N PRO A 247 -6.59 4.29 -13.70
CA PRO A 247 -6.22 2.89 -13.60
C PRO A 247 -7.37 2.07 -13.01
N VAL A 248 -7.59 0.87 -13.54
CA VAL A 248 -8.51 -0.09 -12.93
C VAL A 248 -7.84 -0.75 -11.72
N TYR A 249 -8.60 -0.97 -10.64
CA TYR A 249 -8.16 -1.75 -9.47
C TYR A 249 -8.86 -3.10 -9.47
N VAL A 250 -8.07 -4.16 -9.37
CA VAL A 250 -8.54 -5.54 -9.47
C VAL A 250 -7.65 -6.48 -8.62
N SER A 251 -8.09 -7.71 -8.37
CA SER A 251 -7.24 -8.75 -7.81
C SER A 251 -6.20 -9.24 -8.83
N LEU A 252 -5.19 -9.98 -8.36
CA LEU A 252 -4.19 -10.57 -9.27
C LEU A 252 -4.83 -11.52 -10.27
N SER A 253 -5.72 -12.40 -9.83
CA SER A 253 -6.42 -13.33 -10.73
C SER A 253 -7.17 -12.62 -11.87
N HIS A 254 -7.79 -11.48 -11.57
CA HIS A 254 -8.44 -10.66 -12.60
C HIS A 254 -7.45 -9.96 -13.53
N ALA A 255 -6.30 -9.53 -13.00
CA ALA A 255 -5.24 -8.93 -13.80
C ALA A 255 -4.59 -9.95 -14.74
N GLN A 256 -4.37 -11.18 -14.28
CA GLN A 256 -3.85 -12.30 -15.08
C GLN A 256 -4.82 -12.67 -16.20
N ALA A 257 -6.11 -12.82 -15.88
CA ALA A 257 -7.15 -13.13 -16.86
C ALA A 257 -7.26 -12.05 -17.97
N TYR A 258 -7.13 -10.77 -17.60
CA TYR A 258 -7.07 -9.69 -18.58
C TYR A 258 -5.81 -9.78 -19.45
N ALA A 259 -4.64 -10.00 -18.83
CA ALA A 259 -3.38 -10.10 -19.56
C ALA A 259 -3.41 -11.26 -20.58
N GLU A 260 -3.93 -12.42 -20.18
CA GLU A 260 -4.12 -13.58 -21.05
C GLU A 260 -5.10 -13.28 -22.20
N TRP A 261 -6.25 -12.65 -21.91
CA TRP A 261 -7.22 -12.21 -22.92
C TRP A 261 -6.59 -11.26 -23.94
N ALA A 262 -5.69 -10.38 -23.49
CA ALA A 262 -4.98 -9.44 -24.35
C ALA A 262 -3.77 -10.06 -25.10
N GLY A 263 -3.47 -11.35 -24.89
CA GLY A 263 -2.27 -12.02 -25.44
C GLY A 263 -0.95 -11.51 -24.86
N LEU A 264 -0.97 -11.08 -23.61
CA LEU A 264 0.14 -10.48 -22.86
C LEU A 264 0.34 -11.23 -21.54
N SER A 265 1.27 -10.75 -20.71
CA SER A 265 1.56 -11.28 -19.37
C SER A 265 1.71 -10.14 -18.36
N LEU A 266 1.70 -10.47 -17.07
CA LEU A 266 2.09 -9.54 -16.02
C LEU A 266 3.63 -9.50 -15.88
N PRO A 267 4.23 -8.35 -15.52
CA PRO A 267 5.66 -8.26 -15.27
C PRO A 267 6.08 -9.09 -14.06
N THR A 268 7.29 -9.59 -14.06
CA THR A 268 7.96 -10.05 -12.83
C THR A 268 8.41 -8.85 -12.00
N GLU A 269 8.77 -9.08 -10.71
CA GLU A 269 9.38 -8.03 -9.86
C GLU A 269 10.66 -7.47 -10.52
N ALA A 270 11.50 -8.32 -11.09
CA ALA A 270 12.72 -7.92 -11.78
C ALA A 270 12.43 -7.08 -13.04
N GLN A 271 11.43 -7.45 -13.85
CA GLN A 271 11.00 -6.64 -15.00
C GLN A 271 10.44 -5.28 -14.56
N PHE A 272 9.65 -5.24 -13.48
CA PHE A 272 9.19 -3.97 -12.91
C PHE A 272 10.37 -3.10 -12.49
N HIS A 273 11.33 -3.66 -11.75
CA HIS A 273 12.54 -2.93 -11.32
C HIS A 273 13.34 -2.40 -12.50
N ARG A 274 13.58 -3.23 -13.52
CA ARG A 274 14.27 -2.82 -14.74
C ARG A 274 13.57 -1.66 -15.43
N ALA A 275 12.26 -1.72 -15.58
CA ALA A 275 11.43 -0.67 -16.20
C ALA A 275 11.38 0.61 -15.39
N ALA A 276 11.31 0.50 -14.06
CA ALA A 276 11.13 1.63 -13.16
C ALA A 276 12.45 2.35 -12.85
N TYR A 277 13.47 1.62 -12.49
CA TYR A 277 14.69 2.18 -11.91
C TYR A 277 15.90 2.08 -12.83
N GLY A 278 15.87 1.21 -13.84
CA GLY A 278 16.96 1.05 -14.80
C GLY A 278 17.10 2.24 -15.76
N MET A 279 18.29 2.40 -16.32
CA MET A 279 18.59 3.41 -17.34
C MET A 279 19.02 2.77 -18.66
N PRO A 280 18.73 3.41 -19.83
CA PRO A 280 19.16 2.90 -21.14
C PRO A 280 20.67 2.70 -21.27
N GLY A 281 21.46 3.56 -20.66
CA GLY A 281 22.93 3.50 -20.66
C GLY A 281 23.54 2.62 -19.57
N GLY A 282 22.73 1.85 -18.83
CA GLY A 282 23.17 1.11 -17.65
C GLY A 282 23.07 1.93 -16.36
N GLY A 283 23.12 1.22 -15.22
CA GLY A 283 22.91 1.80 -13.91
C GLY A 283 21.42 1.91 -13.53
N GLU A 284 21.17 2.37 -12.32
CA GLU A 284 19.82 2.46 -11.72
C GLU A 284 19.67 3.76 -10.94
N ARG A 285 18.41 4.19 -10.77
CA ARG A 285 18.00 5.37 -9.99
C ARG A 285 17.30 4.93 -8.71
N ALA A 286 17.23 5.84 -7.74
CA ALA A 286 16.45 5.62 -6.51
C ALA A 286 14.94 5.59 -6.78
N TYR A 287 14.48 6.45 -7.71
CA TYR A 287 13.08 6.53 -8.17
C TYR A 287 13.04 6.56 -9.71
N PRO A 288 11.90 6.26 -10.35
CA PRO A 288 11.78 6.29 -11.82
C PRO A 288 12.27 7.60 -12.45
N TRP A 289 12.00 8.73 -11.82
CA TRP A 289 12.33 10.08 -12.27
C TRP A 289 13.72 10.60 -11.85
N GLY A 290 14.45 9.88 -10.97
CA GLY A 290 15.76 10.30 -10.46
C GLY A 290 15.97 9.93 -8.99
N ASP A 291 16.73 10.76 -8.26
CA ASP A 291 17.20 10.41 -6.92
C ASP A 291 16.46 11.16 -5.78
N ARG A 292 15.53 12.03 -6.11
CA ARG A 292 14.77 12.81 -5.12
C ARG A 292 13.29 12.60 -5.27
N ILE A 293 12.61 12.39 -4.15
CA ILE A 293 11.16 12.33 -4.12
C ILE A 293 10.59 13.75 -3.98
N THR A 294 9.63 14.10 -4.85
CA THR A 294 8.87 15.34 -4.74
C THR A 294 7.39 15.01 -4.87
N ASN A 295 6.69 15.11 -3.74
CA ASN A 295 5.27 14.81 -3.69
C ASN A 295 4.47 15.69 -4.65
N GLY A 296 3.53 15.08 -5.33
CA GLY A 296 2.55 15.75 -6.17
C GLY A 296 3.03 16.18 -7.56
N VAL A 297 4.34 16.18 -7.81
CA VAL A 297 4.91 16.43 -9.14
C VAL A 297 5.13 15.11 -9.88
N HIS A 298 5.71 14.13 -9.18
CA HIS A 298 6.13 12.87 -9.77
C HIS A 298 5.06 11.76 -9.71
N GLY A 299 4.04 11.90 -8.86
CA GLY A 299 3.02 10.86 -8.73
C GLY A 299 1.88 11.25 -7.81
N ASN A 300 0.89 10.37 -7.75
CA ASN A 300 -0.23 10.41 -6.81
C ASN A 300 0.04 9.42 -5.69
N PHE A 301 0.53 9.91 -4.54
CA PHE A 301 0.86 9.15 -3.34
C PHE A 301 0.75 10.04 -2.11
N HIS A 302 0.96 9.49 -0.91
CA HIS A 302 0.99 10.21 0.36
C HIS A 302 -0.26 11.05 0.62
N PHE A 303 -1.43 10.45 0.35
CA PHE A 303 -2.75 11.06 0.60
C PHE A 303 -2.98 12.40 -0.11
N ARG A 304 -2.29 12.66 -1.23
CA ARG A 304 -2.55 13.86 -2.03
C ARG A 304 -3.96 13.85 -2.62
N PHE A 305 -4.34 12.72 -3.20
CA PHE A 305 -5.72 12.39 -3.56
C PHE A 305 -6.10 11.09 -2.86
N TRP A 306 -7.37 10.95 -2.54
CA TRP A 306 -7.90 9.71 -1.95
C TRP A 306 -8.13 8.63 -3.00
N ASP A 307 -8.39 9.06 -4.22
CA ASP A 307 -8.74 8.23 -5.36
C ASP A 307 -7.65 8.29 -6.45
N PRO A 308 -7.69 7.40 -7.43
CA PRO A 308 -6.82 7.50 -8.60
C PRO A 308 -6.98 8.83 -9.36
N ILE A 309 -6.02 9.10 -10.21
CA ILE A 309 -6.04 10.19 -11.19
C ILE A 309 -5.76 9.62 -12.58
N PRO A 310 -5.97 10.37 -13.67
CA PRO A 310 -5.67 9.88 -15.02
C PRO A 310 -4.24 9.34 -15.14
N VAL A 311 -4.09 8.22 -15.84
CA VAL A 311 -2.77 7.55 -16.02
C VAL A 311 -1.74 8.38 -16.77
N THR A 312 -2.17 9.45 -17.46
CA THR A 312 -1.32 10.40 -18.17
C THR A 312 -0.95 11.63 -17.33
N ALA A 313 -1.47 11.74 -16.12
CA ALA A 313 -1.06 12.78 -15.17
C ALA A 313 0.39 12.53 -14.68
N ASN A 314 1.05 13.57 -14.22
CA ASN A 314 2.41 13.52 -13.66
C ASN A 314 3.50 12.99 -14.64
N PRO A 315 3.62 13.50 -15.86
CA PRO A 315 4.63 13.03 -16.81
C PRO A 315 6.08 13.25 -16.33
N GLN A 316 6.29 14.10 -15.34
CA GLN A 316 7.60 14.30 -14.69
C GLN A 316 8.00 13.10 -13.80
N GLY A 317 7.07 12.18 -13.53
CA GLY A 317 7.30 10.93 -12.83
C GLY A 317 7.66 9.76 -13.74
N ASP A 318 7.82 9.98 -15.03
CA ASP A 318 8.16 8.94 -15.99
C ASP A 318 9.55 8.35 -15.72
N SER A 319 9.70 7.05 -15.98
CA SER A 319 11.00 6.39 -15.88
C SER A 319 11.95 6.83 -16.99
N ALA A 320 13.22 6.43 -16.89
CA ALA A 320 14.22 6.72 -17.93
C ALA A 320 13.85 6.14 -19.32
N PHE A 321 12.95 5.17 -19.36
CA PHE A 321 12.40 4.60 -20.60
C PHE A 321 11.12 5.30 -21.06
N GLY A 322 10.61 6.30 -20.32
CA GLY A 322 9.37 7.02 -20.64
C GLY A 322 8.11 6.27 -20.24
N ILE A 323 8.19 5.37 -19.26
CA ILE A 323 7.05 4.62 -18.72
C ILE A 323 6.46 5.42 -17.56
N SER A 324 5.14 5.66 -17.62
CA SER A 324 4.45 6.59 -16.72
C SER A 324 3.96 5.93 -15.44
N GLN A 325 4.01 6.68 -14.34
CA GLN A 325 3.38 6.34 -13.06
C GLN A 325 3.73 4.93 -12.51
N LEU A 326 4.99 4.49 -12.66
CA LEU A 326 5.47 3.25 -12.03
C LEU A 326 5.48 3.35 -10.49
N VAL A 327 5.45 4.56 -9.94
CA VAL A 327 5.29 4.82 -8.52
C VAL A 327 4.10 5.75 -8.30
N GLY A 328 3.22 5.36 -7.38
CA GLY A 328 1.96 6.04 -7.07
C GLY A 328 0.80 5.63 -7.97
N ASN A 329 -0.38 6.17 -7.66
CA ASN A 329 -1.62 6.00 -8.41
C ASN A 329 -2.15 4.55 -8.52
N GLY A 330 -1.82 3.72 -7.56
CA GLY A 330 -2.17 2.31 -7.45
C GLY A 330 -0.94 1.42 -7.41
N TRP A 331 -0.92 0.47 -6.49
CA TRP A 331 0.01 -0.65 -6.53
C TRP A 331 -0.10 -1.37 -7.87
N GLU A 332 0.95 -2.04 -8.28
CA GLU A 332 0.95 -2.84 -9.50
C GLU A 332 1.26 -4.29 -9.19
N TRP A 333 0.35 -5.16 -9.59
CA TRP A 333 0.55 -6.60 -9.50
C TRP A 333 1.73 -7.04 -10.35
N THR A 334 2.56 -7.90 -9.77
CA THR A 334 3.56 -8.68 -10.50
C THR A 334 3.18 -10.16 -10.51
N SER A 335 3.80 -10.93 -11.41
CA SER A 335 3.67 -12.39 -11.42
C SER A 335 4.57 -13.09 -10.41
N THR A 336 5.38 -12.34 -9.64
CA THR A 336 6.33 -12.89 -8.69
C THR A 336 5.66 -13.21 -7.37
N ARG A 337 5.81 -14.45 -6.90
CA ARG A 337 5.37 -14.89 -5.57
C ARG A 337 6.19 -14.19 -4.48
N PHE A 338 5.57 -13.97 -3.34
CA PHE A 338 6.25 -13.38 -2.21
C PHE A 338 7.07 -14.43 -1.47
N HIS A 339 8.36 -14.50 -1.79
CA HIS A 339 9.34 -15.35 -1.14
C HIS A 339 10.46 -14.52 -0.50
N PRO A 340 11.17 -15.09 0.49
CA PRO A 340 12.34 -14.43 1.06
C PRO A 340 13.48 -14.34 0.04
N PHE A 341 14.30 -13.32 0.16
CA PHE A 341 15.59 -13.29 -0.48
C PHE A 341 16.59 -14.18 0.28
N GLU A 342 17.69 -14.56 -0.38
CA GLU A 342 18.75 -15.35 0.24
C GLU A 342 19.31 -14.63 1.48
N GLY A 343 19.46 -15.34 2.60
CA GLY A 343 19.92 -14.79 3.86
C GLY A 343 18.85 -14.04 4.67
N PHE A 344 17.56 -14.27 4.35
CA PHE A 344 16.46 -13.70 5.13
C PHE A 344 16.56 -14.04 6.62
N GLU A 345 16.43 -13.02 7.46
CA GLU A 345 16.30 -13.14 8.91
C GLU A 345 15.12 -12.28 9.38
N PRO A 346 14.14 -12.87 10.11
CA PRO A 346 13.01 -12.09 10.63
C PRO A 346 13.48 -11.10 11.70
N TYR A 347 12.76 -9.99 11.83
CA TYR A 347 13.02 -9.05 12.92
C TYR A 347 12.84 -9.71 14.30
N PRO A 348 13.81 -9.59 15.24
CA PRO A 348 13.71 -10.20 16.55
C PRO A 348 12.49 -9.75 17.36
N THR A 349 12.10 -8.48 17.23
CA THR A 349 10.96 -7.90 17.96
C THR A 349 9.64 -8.00 17.19
N TYR A 350 9.67 -8.39 15.90
CA TYR A 350 8.47 -8.56 15.09
C TYR A 350 8.63 -9.71 14.07
N PRO A 351 8.89 -10.96 14.53
CA PRO A 351 9.23 -12.08 13.65
C PRO A 351 8.09 -12.50 12.72
N GLY A 352 6.86 -12.15 13.06
CA GLY A 352 5.66 -12.48 12.26
C GLY A 352 5.37 -11.51 11.13
N TYR A 353 6.21 -10.50 10.87
CA TYR A 353 5.91 -9.48 9.87
C TYR A 353 5.79 -10.07 8.45
N SER A 354 6.80 -10.77 7.94
CA SER A 354 6.75 -11.34 6.58
C SER A 354 6.80 -12.87 6.54
N ALA A 355 7.49 -13.53 7.45
CA ALA A 355 7.79 -14.96 7.35
C ALA A 355 6.56 -15.86 7.15
N ARG A 356 5.43 -15.53 7.79
CA ARG A 356 4.18 -16.29 7.68
C ARG A 356 3.46 -16.15 6.34
N PHE A 357 3.90 -15.21 5.49
CA PHE A 357 3.31 -14.94 4.18
C PHE A 357 4.15 -15.52 3.03
N PHE A 358 5.20 -16.27 3.33
CA PHE A 358 5.96 -17.06 2.35
C PHE A 358 5.26 -18.41 2.14
N ASP A 359 4.01 -18.37 1.69
CA ASP A 359 3.07 -19.48 1.67
C ASP A 359 2.58 -19.87 0.26
N ASP A 360 3.23 -19.35 -0.79
CA ASP A 360 2.87 -19.54 -2.20
C ASP A 360 1.52 -18.93 -2.64
N ASP A 361 0.74 -18.35 -1.74
CA ASP A 361 -0.55 -17.70 -2.03
C ASP A 361 -0.43 -16.17 -2.14
N HIS A 362 0.68 -15.59 -1.65
CA HIS A 362 0.93 -14.17 -1.71
C HIS A 362 1.84 -13.79 -2.88
N PHE A 363 1.51 -12.68 -3.52
CA PHE A 363 2.22 -12.13 -4.67
C PHE A 363 2.63 -10.69 -4.42
N ILE A 364 3.76 -10.32 -5.01
CA ILE A 364 4.36 -8.99 -4.84
C ILE A 364 3.59 -7.95 -5.64
N VAL A 365 3.31 -6.82 -4.99
CA VAL A 365 2.89 -5.59 -5.63
C VAL A 365 3.96 -4.51 -5.45
N LYS A 366 4.17 -3.69 -6.47
CA LYS A 366 5.19 -2.63 -6.49
C LYS A 366 4.57 -1.27 -6.77
N GLY A 367 5.29 -0.22 -6.46
CA GLY A 367 4.97 1.16 -6.85
C GLY A 367 4.30 2.00 -5.78
N GLY A 368 3.11 1.64 -5.31
CA GLY A 368 2.36 2.36 -4.28
C GLY A 368 1.03 2.95 -4.75
N ALA A 369 0.07 3.01 -3.84
CA ALA A 369 -1.26 3.56 -4.02
C ALA A 369 -1.31 5.08 -3.74
N PRO A 370 -2.43 5.78 -4.03
CA PRO A 370 -2.61 7.18 -3.64
C PRO A 370 -2.40 7.43 -2.14
N THR A 371 -2.71 6.45 -1.32
CA THR A 371 -2.62 6.49 0.14
C THR A 371 -1.30 5.93 0.70
N THR A 372 -0.40 5.43 -0.14
CA THR A 372 0.91 4.96 0.30
C THR A 372 1.82 6.13 0.68
N ALA A 373 2.41 6.09 1.87
CA ALA A 373 3.30 7.14 2.36
C ALA A 373 4.65 7.18 1.61
N SER A 374 5.22 8.38 1.51
CA SER A 374 6.48 8.60 0.77
C SER A 374 7.65 7.76 1.27
N CYS A 375 7.73 7.48 2.57
CA CYS A 375 8.79 6.65 3.16
C CYS A 375 8.76 5.19 2.68
N LEU A 376 7.59 4.71 2.23
CA LEU A 376 7.38 3.34 1.73
C LEU A 376 7.61 3.21 0.21
N LEU A 377 7.96 4.30 -0.49
CA LEU A 377 8.12 4.28 -1.96
C LEU A 377 9.55 3.97 -2.42
N ARG A 378 10.42 3.55 -1.52
CA ARG A 378 11.77 3.10 -1.89
C ARG A 378 11.73 1.84 -2.76
N ARG A 379 12.68 1.69 -3.67
CA ARG A 379 12.69 0.59 -4.64
C ARG A 379 12.72 -0.81 -3.99
N SER A 380 13.35 -0.96 -2.83
CA SER A 380 13.43 -2.23 -2.11
C SER A 380 12.14 -2.62 -1.40
N PHE A 381 11.23 -1.67 -1.13
CA PHE A 381 9.99 -1.98 -0.43
C PHE A 381 9.13 -2.96 -1.24
N ARG A 382 8.69 -4.04 -0.58
CA ARG A 382 7.87 -5.11 -1.13
C ARG A 382 6.59 -5.18 -0.33
N ASN A 383 5.45 -4.91 -0.97
CA ASN A 383 4.14 -5.19 -0.41
C ASN A 383 3.57 -6.44 -1.09
N TRP A 384 2.63 -7.10 -0.46
CA TRP A 384 2.09 -8.36 -0.95
C TRP A 384 0.62 -8.53 -0.57
N PHE A 385 -0.11 -9.25 -1.42
CA PHE A 385 -1.49 -9.66 -1.16
C PHE A 385 -1.73 -11.04 -1.78
N ARG A 386 -2.78 -11.73 -1.30
CA ARG A 386 -3.25 -12.99 -1.90
C ARG A 386 -3.76 -12.77 -3.32
N GLU A 387 -3.67 -13.80 -4.15
CA GLU A 387 -4.10 -13.77 -5.55
C GLU A 387 -5.53 -13.26 -5.74
N GLY A 388 -6.45 -13.74 -4.92
CA GLY A 388 -7.87 -13.35 -4.98
C GLY A 388 -8.25 -12.10 -4.20
N TYR A 389 -7.31 -11.38 -3.53
CA TYR A 389 -7.62 -10.25 -2.65
C TYR A 389 -8.06 -9.01 -3.44
N PRO A 390 -9.34 -8.58 -3.35
CA PRO A 390 -9.87 -7.53 -4.21
C PRO A 390 -9.84 -6.14 -3.56
N HIS A 391 -9.41 -6.02 -2.30
CA HIS A 391 -9.60 -4.81 -1.50
C HIS A 391 -8.41 -3.84 -1.57
N ALA A 392 -7.25 -4.29 -2.04
CA ALA A 392 -6.10 -3.42 -2.24
C ALA A 392 -6.35 -2.42 -3.37
N HIS A 393 -5.84 -1.19 -3.22
CA HIS A 393 -5.82 -0.22 -4.31
C HIS A 393 -4.70 -0.60 -5.31
N ALA A 394 -4.88 -1.73 -5.98
CA ALA A 394 -3.92 -2.33 -6.89
C ALA A 394 -4.49 -2.50 -8.30
N GLY A 395 -3.78 -1.93 -9.26
CA GLY A 395 -3.97 -2.15 -10.68
C GLY A 395 -2.82 -2.98 -11.25
N PHE A 396 -2.60 -2.88 -12.54
CA PHE A 396 -1.55 -3.62 -13.22
C PHE A 396 -1.17 -2.97 -14.56
N ARG A 397 -0.07 -3.44 -15.11
CA ARG A 397 0.29 -3.25 -16.52
C ARG A 397 0.72 -4.57 -17.13
N CYS A 398 0.73 -4.63 -18.45
CA CYS A 398 1.09 -5.84 -19.15
C CYS A 398 2.48 -5.75 -19.77
N VAL A 399 3.11 -6.90 -19.96
CA VAL A 399 4.37 -7.07 -20.70
C VAL A 399 4.20 -8.05 -21.85
N LYS A 400 5.05 -7.88 -22.86
CA LYS A 400 5.27 -8.84 -23.95
C LYS A 400 6.72 -9.23 -23.90
N ASN A 401 6.99 -10.48 -23.62
CA ASN A 401 8.33 -11.03 -23.67
C ASN A 401 8.79 -11.20 -25.11
N SER A 402 10.09 -11.02 -25.36
CA SER A 402 10.71 -11.14 -26.70
C SER A 402 10.80 -12.60 -27.13
#